data_3314389cfc9a228b6a35cca479aa0cfb
#
_entry.id   3314389cfc9a228b6a35cca479aa0cfb
#
_cell.length_a   1.000
_cell.length_b   1.000
_cell.length_c   1.000
_cell.angle_alpha   90.00
_cell.angle_beta   90.00
_cell.angle_gamma   90.00
#
_symmetry.space_group_name_H-M   'P 1'
#
loop_
_entity.id
_entity.type
_entity.pdbx_description
1 polymer ?
#
loop_
_entity_poly.entity_id
_entity_poly.type
_entity_poly.pdbx_seq_one_letter_code
_entity_poly.pdbx_strand_id
1 'polypeptide(L)'
;TPKIKWPENWAWKDSVISDSAVDPVARESVYRTIHRVVSKVIIQNEENMILMAKVKRGFFTGCWTLPGGFVDYGEHPRVGAVREALEELGIDIEISDKHGESGDVLEGEDEVIVQENIFTSEGINWLSFTYKCKLDIPIEKIIPKEDEIEEAKWFSKNDALRNAVSIFDRDAILRIKQ
;
A
#
# COMPACT_ATOMS: atom_id res chain seq x y z
N THR A 1 -27.38 -17.01 -0.03
CA THR A 1 -26.86 -15.89 0.78
C THR A 1 -28.01 -14.95 1.05
N PRO A 2 -28.36 -14.62 2.30
CA PRO A 2 -29.41 -13.66 2.57
C PRO A 2 -29.06 -12.31 1.91
N LYS A 3 -30.03 -11.73 1.20
CA LYS A 3 -29.88 -10.38 0.67
C LYS A 3 -29.97 -9.42 1.86
N ILE A 4 -28.83 -8.90 2.28
CA ILE A 4 -28.77 -7.88 3.31
C ILE A 4 -29.18 -6.56 2.66
N LYS A 5 -30.23 -5.93 3.18
CA LYS A 5 -30.55 -4.55 2.82
C LYS A 5 -29.67 -3.64 3.67
N TRP A 6 -28.67 -3.08 3.01
CA TRP A 6 -27.82 -2.08 3.62
C TRP A 6 -28.56 -0.75 3.74
N PRO A 7 -28.33 0.03 4.80
CA PRO A 7 -28.80 1.42 4.85
C PRO A 7 -28.31 2.20 3.64
N GLU A 8 -29.14 3.09 3.09
CA GLU A 8 -28.81 3.83 1.86
C GLU A 8 -27.57 4.72 2.01
N ASN A 9 -27.25 5.12 3.23
CA ASN A 9 -26.11 5.96 3.57
C ASN A 9 -24.87 5.20 4.04
N TRP A 10 -24.81 3.88 3.84
CA TRP A 10 -23.61 3.14 4.19
C TRP A 10 -22.52 3.35 3.12
N ALA A 11 -21.40 3.90 3.58
CA ALA A 11 -20.32 4.37 2.73
C ALA A 11 -19.62 3.30 1.90
N TRP A 12 -19.77 2.02 2.23
CA TRP A 12 -19.25 0.94 1.38
C TRP A 12 -20.11 0.58 0.17
N LYS A 13 -21.25 1.24 -0.01
CA LYS A 13 -21.89 1.30 -1.33
C LYS A 13 -21.18 2.27 -2.26
N ASP A 14 -20.55 3.27 -1.69
CA ASP A 14 -19.71 4.19 -2.39
C ASP A 14 -18.27 3.68 -2.26
N SER A 15 -17.46 3.81 -3.26
CA SER A 15 -16.07 3.33 -3.32
C SER A 15 -15.17 3.89 -2.20
N VAL A 16 -15.67 4.80 -1.39
CA VAL A 16 -14.95 5.41 -0.28
C VAL A 16 -15.69 5.15 1.03
N ILE A 17 -15.11 4.33 1.91
CA ILE A 17 -15.60 4.16 3.27
C ILE A 17 -15.22 5.40 4.07
N SER A 18 -16.19 6.27 4.32
CA SER A 18 -16.02 7.39 5.23
C SER A 18 -15.88 6.91 6.68
N ASP A 19 -14.97 7.50 7.44
CA ASP A 19 -14.81 7.23 8.87
C ASP A 19 -16.09 7.50 9.69
N SER A 20 -17.02 8.28 9.15
CA SER A 20 -18.32 8.57 9.76
C SER A 20 -19.40 7.53 9.44
N ALA A 21 -19.14 6.57 8.54
CA ALA A 21 -20.15 5.61 8.08
C ALA A 21 -20.44 4.49 9.08
N VAL A 22 -19.48 4.14 9.93
CA VAL A 22 -19.59 3.06 10.92
C VAL A 22 -19.16 3.59 12.28
N ASP A 23 -19.93 3.23 13.31
CA ASP A 23 -19.55 3.54 14.69
C ASP A 23 -18.10 3.14 14.96
N PRO A 24 -17.26 4.01 15.56
CA PRO A 24 -15.83 3.73 15.75
C PRO A 24 -15.55 2.45 16.54
N VAL A 25 -16.38 2.09 17.52
CA VAL A 25 -16.22 0.87 18.33
C VAL A 25 -16.52 -0.37 17.46
N ALA A 26 -17.58 -0.32 16.65
CA ALA A 26 -17.93 -1.39 15.76
C ALA A 26 -16.85 -1.60 14.69
N ARG A 27 -16.35 -0.52 14.10
CA ARG A 27 -15.25 -0.53 13.14
C ARG A 27 -13.98 -1.16 13.73
N GLU A 28 -13.57 -0.70 14.90
CA GLU A 28 -12.40 -1.22 15.59
C GLU A 28 -12.55 -2.70 15.96
N SER A 29 -13.73 -3.11 16.37
CA SER A 29 -14.02 -4.52 16.67
C SER A 29 -13.86 -5.42 15.43
N VAL A 30 -14.35 -4.96 14.27
CA VAL A 30 -14.16 -5.67 13.00
C VAL A 30 -12.68 -5.75 12.64
N TYR A 31 -11.96 -4.63 12.70
CA TYR A 31 -10.53 -4.59 12.34
C TYR A 31 -9.66 -5.49 13.22
N ARG A 32 -10.05 -5.74 14.46
CA ARG A 32 -9.35 -6.66 15.36
C ARG A 32 -9.66 -8.13 15.12
N THR A 33 -10.70 -8.44 14.34
CA THR A 33 -11.14 -9.83 14.10
C THR A 33 -10.79 -10.35 12.72
N ILE A 34 -10.34 -9.50 11.81
CA ILE A 34 -9.99 -9.87 10.43
C ILE A 34 -8.58 -9.38 10.08
N HIS A 35 -7.94 -10.08 9.13
CA HIS A 35 -6.76 -9.55 8.46
C HIS A 35 -7.17 -8.50 7.42
N ARG A 36 -6.65 -7.31 7.53
CA ARG A 36 -6.82 -6.29 6.49
C ARG A 36 -5.78 -6.50 5.41
N VAL A 37 -6.21 -6.42 4.17
CA VAL A 37 -5.30 -6.53 3.02
C VAL A 37 -4.71 -5.15 2.71
N VAL A 38 -3.39 -5.11 2.60
CA VAL A 38 -2.62 -3.91 2.24
C VAL A 38 -1.85 -4.21 0.96
N SER A 39 -1.84 -3.29 0.02
CA SER A 39 -0.98 -3.35 -1.15
C SER A 39 0.01 -2.21 -1.15
N LYS A 40 1.24 -2.51 -1.52
CA LYS A 40 2.35 -1.56 -1.61
C LYS A 40 3.13 -1.76 -2.88
N VAL A 41 3.92 -0.77 -3.23
CA VAL A 41 4.79 -0.85 -4.41
C VAL A 41 6.19 -0.32 -4.12
N ILE A 42 7.20 -1.05 -4.56
CA ILE A 42 8.58 -0.60 -4.64
C ILE A 42 8.77 -0.03 -6.04
N ILE A 43 8.86 1.27 -6.13
CA ILE A 43 9.10 1.99 -7.38
C ILE A 43 10.59 2.30 -7.46
N GLN A 44 11.25 1.81 -8.51
CA GLN A 44 12.67 2.05 -8.75
C GLN A 44 12.88 2.85 -10.03
N ASN A 45 13.79 3.83 -9.97
CA ASN A 45 14.25 4.52 -11.18
C ASN A 45 15.42 3.75 -11.86
N GLU A 46 15.95 4.28 -12.95
CA GLU A 46 17.08 3.68 -13.68
C GLU A 46 18.37 3.58 -12.85
N GLU A 47 18.54 4.45 -11.86
CA GLU A 47 19.67 4.41 -10.92
C GLU A 47 19.44 3.42 -9.76
N ASN A 48 18.36 2.63 -9.80
CA ASN A 48 17.92 1.73 -8.74
C ASN A 48 17.61 2.44 -7.39
N MET A 49 17.32 3.74 -7.45
CA MET A 49 16.81 4.46 -6.29
C MET A 49 15.36 4.07 -6.04
N ILE A 50 14.95 4.07 -4.79
CA ILE A 50 13.62 3.67 -4.34
C ILE A 50 12.83 4.92 -3.95
N LEU A 51 11.63 5.06 -4.51
CA LEU A 51 10.72 6.14 -4.14
C LEU A 51 10.04 5.81 -2.81
N MET A 52 10.13 6.73 -1.86
CA MET A 52 9.42 6.64 -0.59
C MET A 52 8.61 7.90 -0.34
N ALA A 53 7.51 7.73 0.40
CA ALA A 53 6.62 8.79 0.83
C ALA A 53 6.70 9.00 2.35
N LYS A 54 6.73 10.25 2.79
CA LYS A 54 6.66 10.60 4.21
C LYS A 54 5.21 10.85 4.60
N VAL A 55 4.69 10.02 5.47
CA VAL A 55 3.27 10.02 5.85
C VAL A 55 2.94 11.21 6.74
N LYS A 56 1.87 11.92 6.42
CA LYS A 56 1.40 13.11 7.15
C LYS A 56 0.34 12.79 8.20
N ARG A 57 -0.42 11.70 8.02
CA ARG A 57 -1.49 11.28 8.95
C ARG A 57 -1.56 9.78 9.15
N GLY A 58 -2.20 9.34 10.21
CA GLY A 58 -2.43 7.93 10.51
C GLY A 58 -1.32 7.32 11.37
N PHE A 59 -1.24 5.99 11.38
CA PHE A 59 -0.35 5.25 12.27
C PHE A 59 1.13 5.55 12.03
N PHE A 60 1.53 5.77 10.77
CA PHE A 60 2.92 6.04 10.38
C PHE A 60 3.23 7.54 10.19
N THR A 61 2.48 8.44 10.83
CA THR A 61 2.73 9.88 10.73
C THR A 61 4.19 10.24 11.00
N GLY A 62 4.80 11.01 10.09
CA GLY A 62 6.19 11.43 10.14
C GLY A 62 7.20 10.37 9.71
N CYS A 63 6.74 9.17 9.35
CA CYS A 63 7.60 8.06 8.92
C CYS A 63 7.69 7.98 7.39
N TRP A 64 8.85 7.52 6.90
CA TRP A 64 9.04 7.15 5.52
C TRP A 64 8.53 5.74 5.26
N THR A 65 7.69 5.57 4.27
CA THR A 65 7.07 4.29 3.88
C THR A 65 7.15 4.10 2.36
N LEU A 66 7.03 2.85 1.94
CA LEU A 66 6.72 2.56 0.54
C LEU A 66 5.29 3.05 0.24
N PRO A 67 5.02 3.59 -0.97
CA PRO A 67 3.66 3.95 -1.39
C PRO A 67 2.72 2.76 -1.30
N GLY A 68 1.48 3.01 -0.85
CA GLY A 68 0.46 1.97 -0.76
C GLY A 68 -0.47 2.12 0.44
N GLY A 69 -1.56 1.40 0.39
CA GLY A 69 -2.62 1.45 1.38
C GLY A 69 -3.50 0.21 1.40
N PHE A 70 -4.70 0.37 1.92
CA PHE A 70 -5.65 -0.74 2.01
C PHE A 70 -6.28 -1.05 0.67
N VAL A 71 -6.42 -2.35 0.40
CA VAL A 71 -7.12 -2.85 -0.78
C VAL A 71 -8.62 -2.72 -0.57
N ASP A 72 -9.32 -2.17 -1.55
CA ASP A 72 -10.76 -1.99 -1.52
C ASP A 72 -11.53 -3.30 -1.74
N TYR A 73 -12.79 -3.32 -1.34
CA TYR A 73 -13.64 -4.46 -1.56
C TYR A 73 -13.80 -4.78 -3.06
N GLY A 74 -13.45 -6.01 -3.43
CA GLY A 74 -13.51 -6.47 -4.82
C GLY A 74 -12.34 -6.01 -5.69
N GLU A 75 -11.39 -5.29 -5.13
CA GLU A 75 -10.19 -4.87 -5.82
C GLU A 75 -9.10 -5.94 -5.73
N HIS A 76 -8.37 -6.14 -6.82
CA HIS A 76 -7.17 -6.98 -6.79
C HIS A 76 -6.00 -6.21 -6.15
N PRO A 77 -5.17 -6.80 -5.27
CA PRO A 77 -4.09 -6.07 -4.59
C PRO A 77 -3.12 -5.33 -5.53
N ARG A 78 -2.85 -5.87 -6.72
CA ARG A 78 -2.03 -5.20 -7.74
C ARG A 78 -2.69 -3.91 -8.23
N VAL A 79 -4.00 -3.93 -8.46
CA VAL A 79 -4.77 -2.75 -8.86
C VAL A 79 -4.77 -1.71 -7.73
N GLY A 80 -4.93 -2.17 -6.48
CA GLY A 80 -4.81 -1.32 -5.31
C GLY A 80 -3.45 -0.62 -5.22
N ALA A 81 -2.34 -1.32 -5.49
CA ALA A 81 -1.01 -0.70 -5.49
C ALA A 81 -0.86 0.39 -6.55
N VAL A 82 -1.43 0.20 -7.75
CA VAL A 82 -1.45 1.21 -8.82
C VAL A 82 -2.31 2.41 -8.41
N ARG A 83 -3.50 2.17 -7.90
CA ARG A 83 -4.41 3.21 -7.40
C ARG A 83 -3.76 4.06 -6.31
N GLU A 84 -3.16 3.43 -5.31
CA GLU A 84 -2.50 4.13 -4.20
C GLU A 84 -1.31 4.98 -4.68
N ALA A 85 -0.52 4.49 -5.63
CA ALA A 85 0.57 5.30 -6.20
C ALA A 85 0.04 6.55 -6.92
N LEU A 86 -1.09 6.42 -7.62
CA LEU A 86 -1.75 7.56 -8.26
C LEU A 86 -2.35 8.51 -7.23
N GLU A 87 -3.04 7.98 -6.20
CA GLU A 87 -3.70 8.79 -5.17
C GLU A 87 -2.70 9.51 -4.26
N GLU A 88 -1.67 8.82 -3.79
CA GLU A 88 -0.69 9.37 -2.85
C GLU A 88 0.35 10.29 -3.51
N LEU A 89 0.78 9.96 -4.75
CA LEU A 89 1.94 10.59 -5.39
C LEU A 89 1.64 11.21 -6.76
N GLY A 90 0.42 11.08 -7.27
CA GLY A 90 0.02 11.59 -8.58
C GLY A 90 0.76 10.93 -9.75
N ILE A 91 1.26 9.71 -9.57
CA ILE A 91 2.01 8.98 -10.58
C ILE A 91 1.25 7.76 -11.07
N ASP A 92 1.23 7.58 -12.39
CA ASP A 92 0.69 6.39 -13.02
C ASP A 92 1.80 5.36 -13.22
N ILE A 93 1.59 4.16 -12.71
CA ILE A 93 2.56 3.06 -12.77
C ILE A 93 1.95 1.83 -13.41
N GLU A 94 2.78 1.05 -14.08
CA GLU A 94 2.40 -0.27 -14.58
C GLU A 94 3.11 -1.36 -13.77
N ILE A 95 2.32 -2.28 -13.22
CA ILE A 95 2.82 -3.49 -12.59
C ILE A 95 2.55 -4.64 -13.55
N SER A 96 3.61 -5.31 -13.98
CA SER A 96 3.53 -6.39 -14.95
C SER A 96 2.57 -7.49 -14.49
N ASP A 97 1.69 -7.93 -15.41
CA ASP A 97 0.76 -9.04 -15.25
C ASP A 97 1.20 -10.22 -16.12
N LYS A 98 2.40 -10.72 -15.88
CA LYS A 98 2.92 -11.85 -16.68
C LYS A 98 2.24 -13.18 -16.35
N HIS A 99 1.46 -13.24 -15.29
CA HIS A 99 0.91 -14.49 -14.74
C HIS A 99 -0.61 -14.66 -14.91
N GLY A 100 -1.27 -13.76 -15.63
CA GLY A 100 -2.67 -13.89 -15.97
C GLY A 100 -3.65 -13.82 -14.78
N GLU A 101 -4.91 -14.15 -15.04
CA GLU A 101 -6.03 -14.09 -14.08
C GLU A 101 -6.09 -15.26 -13.08
N SER A 102 -5.25 -16.28 -13.23
CA SER A 102 -5.21 -17.43 -12.33
C SER A 102 -4.14 -17.24 -11.28
N GLY A 103 -4.51 -17.21 -10.01
CA GLY A 103 -3.66 -16.96 -8.85
C GLY A 103 -2.46 -17.89 -8.66
N ASP A 104 -1.64 -18.03 -9.68
CA ASP A 104 -0.43 -18.84 -9.65
C ASP A 104 0.67 -18.15 -8.84
N VAL A 105 1.48 -18.95 -8.19
CA VAL A 105 2.66 -18.50 -7.44
C VAL A 105 3.63 -17.81 -8.40
N LEU A 106 3.93 -16.53 -8.13
CA LEU A 106 4.85 -15.76 -8.92
C LEU A 106 6.28 -16.17 -8.62
N GLU A 107 6.98 -16.76 -9.61
CA GLU A 107 8.41 -17.03 -9.53
C GLU A 107 9.19 -16.08 -10.45
N GLY A 108 10.26 -15.49 -9.96
CA GLY A 108 11.19 -14.70 -10.75
C GLY A 108 11.25 -13.21 -10.41
N GLU A 109 11.64 -12.37 -11.39
CA GLU A 109 11.91 -10.94 -11.18
C GLU A 109 10.66 -10.10 -10.88
N ASP A 110 9.49 -10.60 -11.25
CA ASP A 110 8.19 -9.96 -11.04
C ASP A 110 7.48 -10.49 -9.76
N GLU A 111 8.24 -11.04 -8.84
CA GLU A 111 7.75 -11.66 -7.62
C GLU A 111 7.00 -10.67 -6.72
N VAL A 112 5.76 -10.99 -6.38
CA VAL A 112 5.06 -10.28 -5.32
C VAL A 112 5.57 -10.74 -3.96
N ILE A 113 5.90 -9.80 -3.09
CA ILE A 113 6.30 -10.10 -1.73
C ILE A 113 5.05 -10.12 -0.86
N VAL A 114 4.67 -11.30 -0.40
CA VAL A 114 3.54 -11.48 0.53
C VAL A 114 4.06 -11.57 1.96
N GLN A 115 3.47 -10.77 2.84
CA GLN A 115 3.89 -10.69 4.24
C GLN A 115 2.67 -10.69 5.15
N GLU A 116 2.71 -11.50 6.18
CA GLU A 116 1.74 -11.48 7.26
C GLU A 116 2.29 -10.63 8.42
N ASN A 117 1.50 -9.65 8.83
CA ASN A 117 1.92 -8.64 9.78
C ASN A 117 0.96 -8.60 10.95
N ILE A 118 1.36 -9.22 12.06
CA ILE A 118 0.55 -9.29 13.26
C ILE A 118 1.27 -8.57 14.40
N PHE A 119 0.78 -7.38 14.76
CA PHE A 119 1.17 -6.63 15.95
C PHE A 119 -0.07 -6.39 16.79
N THR A 120 -0.38 -7.35 17.62
CA THR A 120 -1.60 -7.33 18.44
C THR A 120 -1.63 -6.19 19.45
N SER A 121 -0.47 -5.75 19.96
CA SER A 121 -0.36 -4.60 20.85
C SER A 121 -0.72 -3.27 20.19
N GLU A 122 -0.41 -3.12 18.90
CA GLU A 122 -0.70 -1.93 18.11
C GLU A 122 -2.02 -2.05 17.34
N GLY A 123 -2.72 -3.17 17.42
CA GLY A 123 -3.95 -3.41 16.66
C GLY A 123 -3.72 -3.64 15.17
N ILE A 124 -2.50 -3.97 14.78
CA ILE A 124 -2.16 -4.28 13.39
C ILE A 124 -2.36 -5.77 13.14
N ASN A 125 -3.17 -6.08 12.11
CA ASN A 125 -3.45 -7.43 11.66
C ASN A 125 -3.60 -7.41 10.13
N TRP A 126 -2.47 -7.32 9.42
CA TRP A 126 -2.43 -7.06 7.99
C TRP A 126 -1.82 -8.22 7.21
N LEU A 127 -2.37 -8.46 6.03
CA LEU A 127 -1.76 -9.24 4.97
C LEU A 127 -1.32 -8.27 3.88
N SER A 128 -0.01 -8.17 3.64
CA SER A 128 0.56 -7.19 2.73
C SER A 128 1.06 -7.86 1.45
N PHE A 129 0.73 -7.25 0.32
CA PHE A 129 1.24 -7.56 -1.01
C PHE A 129 2.11 -6.40 -1.48
N THR A 130 3.42 -6.63 -1.64
CA THR A 130 4.34 -5.60 -2.13
C THR A 130 4.82 -5.96 -3.52
N TYR A 131 4.47 -5.12 -4.48
CA TYR A 131 4.85 -5.25 -5.90
C TYR A 131 6.09 -4.46 -6.20
N LYS A 132 6.66 -4.68 -7.39
CA LYS A 132 7.79 -3.90 -7.91
C LYS A 132 7.43 -3.34 -9.27
N CYS A 133 7.87 -2.12 -9.53
CA CYS A 133 7.85 -1.55 -10.87
C CYS A 133 9.07 -0.66 -11.09
N LYS A 134 9.36 -0.37 -12.35
CA LYS A 134 10.36 0.63 -12.72
C LYS A 134 9.65 1.84 -13.29
N LEU A 135 10.03 3.02 -12.81
CA LEU A 135 9.54 4.29 -13.31
C LEU A 135 10.62 5.34 -13.18
N ASP A 136 11.08 5.86 -14.31
CA ASP A 136 12.02 6.98 -14.33
C ASP A 136 11.26 8.30 -14.46
N ILE A 137 11.04 8.95 -13.34
CA ILE A 137 10.32 10.21 -13.26
C ILE A 137 11.11 11.20 -12.39
N PRO A 138 11.33 12.45 -12.85
CA PRO A 138 11.89 13.48 -12.01
C PRO A 138 11.04 13.75 -10.78
N ILE A 139 11.71 13.99 -9.63
CA ILE A 139 11.00 14.19 -8.35
C ILE A 139 10.01 15.36 -8.40
N GLU A 140 10.27 16.38 -9.22
CA GLU A 140 9.43 17.55 -9.38
C GLU A 140 8.08 17.27 -10.08
N LYS A 141 7.97 16.12 -10.73
CA LYS A 141 6.72 15.65 -11.34
C LYS A 141 5.87 14.81 -10.41
N ILE A 142 6.41 14.44 -9.26
CA ILE A 142 5.64 13.73 -8.22
C ILE A 142 4.83 14.76 -7.46
N ILE A 143 3.53 14.53 -7.36
CA ILE A 143 2.58 15.44 -6.71
C ILE A 143 2.01 14.72 -5.48
N PRO A 144 2.67 14.84 -4.32
CA PRO A 144 2.19 14.23 -3.09
C PRO A 144 0.79 14.75 -2.73
N LYS A 145 -0.10 13.86 -2.32
CA LYS A 145 -1.44 14.23 -1.84
C LYS A 145 -1.32 15.02 -0.54
N GLU A 146 -1.68 16.28 -0.58
CA GLU A 146 -1.38 17.29 0.44
C GLU A 146 -1.87 16.92 1.85
N ASP A 147 -2.98 16.22 1.97
CA ASP A 147 -3.56 15.82 3.25
C ASP A 147 -3.03 14.49 3.79
N GLU A 148 -2.33 13.69 3.00
CA GLU A 148 -1.83 12.35 3.35
C GLU A 148 -0.32 12.24 3.37
N ILE A 149 0.36 12.89 2.42
CA ILE A 149 1.81 12.79 2.22
C ILE A 149 2.46 14.16 2.43
N GLU A 150 3.47 14.20 3.28
CA GLU A 150 4.25 15.41 3.56
C GLU A 150 5.30 15.66 2.48
N GLU A 151 5.98 14.60 2.04
CA GLU A 151 7.11 14.65 1.11
C GLU A 151 7.27 13.31 0.39
N ALA A 152 7.73 13.33 -0.86
CA ALA A 152 8.22 12.16 -1.58
C ALA A 152 9.68 12.35 -1.97
N LYS A 153 10.48 11.27 -1.92
CA LYS A 153 11.91 11.33 -2.20
C LYS A 153 12.47 10.01 -2.70
N TRP A 154 13.45 10.11 -3.58
CA TRP A 154 14.28 9.01 -4.03
C TRP A 154 15.38 8.70 -3.02
N PHE A 155 15.51 7.43 -2.63
CA PHE A 155 16.52 6.94 -1.70
C PHE A 155 17.39 5.87 -2.35
N SER A 156 18.67 5.84 -2.01
CA SER A 156 19.46 4.63 -2.23
C SER A 156 18.86 3.46 -1.44
N LYS A 157 19.08 2.22 -1.86
CA LYS A 157 18.61 1.04 -1.09
C LYS A 157 19.03 1.10 0.38
N ASN A 158 20.28 1.50 0.65
CA ASN A 158 20.81 1.59 2.01
C ASN A 158 20.10 2.70 2.82
N ASP A 159 19.83 3.84 2.21
CA ASP A 159 19.14 4.94 2.88
C ASP A 159 17.66 4.63 3.06
N ALA A 160 17.01 3.97 2.09
CA ALA A 160 15.64 3.47 2.23
C ALA A 160 15.53 2.51 3.43
N LEU A 161 16.46 1.58 3.60
CA LEU A 161 16.52 0.67 4.75
C LEU A 161 16.73 1.38 6.09
N ARG A 162 17.48 2.50 6.11
CA ARG A 162 17.69 3.27 7.34
C ARG A 162 16.48 4.10 7.72
N ASN A 163 15.74 4.61 6.74
CA ASN A 163 14.63 5.53 6.92
C ASN A 163 13.28 4.81 7.03
N ALA A 164 13.11 3.64 6.42
CA ALA A 164 11.89 2.84 6.55
C ALA A 164 11.71 2.36 8.00
N VAL A 165 10.66 2.87 8.65
CA VAL A 165 10.35 2.50 10.04
C VAL A 165 9.60 1.17 10.09
N SER A 166 8.72 0.94 9.12
CA SER A 166 7.97 -0.32 8.99
C SER A 166 8.92 -1.48 8.69
N ILE A 167 8.87 -2.52 9.51
CA ILE A 167 9.65 -3.74 9.27
C ILE A 167 9.25 -4.41 7.95
N PHE A 168 8.02 -4.22 7.49
CA PHE A 168 7.52 -4.75 6.22
C PHE A 168 8.20 -4.10 5.04
N ASP A 169 8.29 -2.77 5.07
CA ASP A 169 8.95 -2.01 4.03
C ASP A 169 10.44 -2.37 3.99
N ARG A 170 11.07 -2.53 5.16
CA ARG A 170 12.47 -2.95 5.26
C ARG A 170 12.69 -4.35 4.69
N ASP A 171 11.86 -5.32 5.08
CA ASP A 171 11.96 -6.70 4.58
C ASP A 171 11.70 -6.77 3.06
N ALA A 172 10.72 -6.02 2.56
CA ALA A 172 10.45 -5.92 1.14
C ALA A 172 11.65 -5.31 0.38
N ILE A 173 12.22 -4.22 0.88
CA ILE A 173 13.40 -3.56 0.29
C ILE A 173 14.62 -4.48 0.32
N LEU A 174 14.82 -5.27 1.39
CA LEU A 174 15.93 -6.23 1.46
C LEU A 174 15.89 -7.27 0.35
N ARG A 175 14.69 -7.72 -0.05
CA ARG A 175 14.47 -8.76 -1.07
C ARG A 175 14.68 -8.29 -2.51
N ILE A 176 14.80 -6.98 -2.75
CA ILE A 176 15.10 -6.47 -4.09
C ILE A 176 16.53 -6.88 -4.47
N LYS A 177 16.66 -7.58 -5.59
CA LYS A 177 17.97 -7.80 -6.21
C LYS A 177 18.43 -6.44 -6.79
N GLN A 178 19.69 -6.13 -6.59
CA GLN A 178 20.35 -4.97 -7.22
C GLN A 178 20.68 -5.31 -8.66
#